data_5a2072db204e47a8eda5e182f6cb0e97
#
_entry.id   5a2072db204e47a8eda5e182f6cb0e97
#
_cell.length_a   1.000
_cell.length_b   1.000
_cell.length_c   1.000
_cell.angle_alpha   90.00
_cell.angle_beta   90.00
_cell.angle_gamma   90.00
#
_symmetry.space_group_name_H-M   'P 1'
#
loop_
_entity.id
_entity.type
_entity.pdbx_description
1 polymer ?
#
loop_
_entity_poly.entity_id
_entity_poly.type
_entity_poly.pdbx_seq_one_letter_code
_entity_poly.pdbx_strand_id
1 'polypeptide(L)'
;MKIIVDMMGGDNAPLAVLEGTAQAVKEYGVQVIGVGSEELVRKTAAEHNIPLDGIELVNCTENIEMCDEPARAIRSKKDSSIVVGLNLLKEGKGDAFVSAGSTGALHVGASLIVRTLKGVKRPALATMVPAKNKAYLLLDCGANVECRPEMLAAFAVMGSCYVNKVEGRTAPTVALANNGAEESKGTPMLREAHQLLKATPGIRFVGNIEPRDVPNGDVDVVVCDGFTGNVILKLTEGVAKMLLGMLKEMFLANLGGKIAYLLLKSGVGSLKHQMDSEEYGGAPFLGAKQPVIKAHGSSKAKGIKNAIRQARICVENDLCGTMQSALDELNKE
;
A
#
# COMPACT_ATOMS: atom_id res chain seq x y z
N MET A 1 -3.24 1.92 -21.17
CA MET A 1 -2.70 1.35 -19.91
C MET A 1 -3.47 0.09 -19.59
N LYS A 2 -2.77 -0.99 -19.22
CA LYS A 2 -3.36 -2.28 -18.91
C LYS A 2 -2.93 -2.72 -17.50
N ILE A 3 -3.87 -2.89 -16.57
CA ILE A 3 -3.62 -3.27 -15.18
C ILE A 3 -3.94 -4.76 -14.98
N ILE A 4 -3.03 -5.50 -14.39
CA ILE A 4 -3.25 -6.91 -14.04
C ILE A 4 -3.87 -6.96 -12.65
N VAL A 5 -4.98 -7.69 -12.49
CA VAL A 5 -5.71 -7.80 -11.21
C VAL A 5 -5.87 -9.26 -10.83
N ASP A 6 -5.41 -9.58 -9.61
CA ASP A 6 -5.64 -10.90 -8.99
C ASP A 6 -7.10 -11.00 -8.55
N MET A 7 -7.90 -11.78 -9.30
CA MET A 7 -9.34 -11.95 -9.06
C MET A 7 -9.66 -12.83 -7.85
N MET A 8 -8.65 -13.56 -7.32
CA MET A 8 -8.83 -14.55 -6.25
C MET A 8 -8.29 -14.07 -4.90
N GLY A 9 -7.62 -12.91 -4.88
CA GLY A 9 -7.01 -12.40 -3.67
C GLY A 9 -7.98 -11.65 -2.74
N GLY A 10 -7.90 -11.95 -1.44
CA GLY A 10 -8.67 -11.28 -0.38
C GLY A 10 -9.92 -12.02 0.08
N ASP A 11 -10.46 -11.56 1.23
CA ASP A 11 -11.55 -12.23 1.96
C ASP A 11 -12.90 -12.19 1.21
N ASN A 12 -13.07 -11.21 0.31
CA ASN A 12 -14.29 -10.95 -0.44
C ASN A 12 -14.15 -11.27 -1.95
N ALA A 13 -13.11 -12.03 -2.33
CA ALA A 13 -12.92 -12.48 -3.71
C ALA A 13 -13.88 -13.62 -4.08
N PRO A 14 -14.28 -13.76 -5.36
CA PRO A 14 -13.98 -12.86 -6.46
C PRO A 14 -14.93 -11.66 -6.57
N LEU A 15 -16.08 -11.65 -5.88
CA LEU A 15 -17.16 -10.67 -6.08
C LEU A 15 -16.69 -9.23 -5.91
N ALA A 16 -16.13 -8.88 -4.75
CA ALA A 16 -15.71 -7.51 -4.49
C ALA A 16 -14.56 -7.06 -5.42
N VAL A 17 -13.67 -8.01 -5.81
CA VAL A 17 -12.60 -7.73 -6.75
C VAL A 17 -13.17 -7.42 -8.12
N LEU A 18 -14.11 -8.23 -8.59
CA LEU A 18 -14.75 -8.06 -9.89
C LEU A 18 -15.58 -6.77 -9.96
N GLU A 19 -16.38 -6.47 -8.94
CA GLU A 19 -17.13 -5.21 -8.84
C GLU A 19 -16.22 -3.98 -8.87
N GLY A 20 -15.16 -3.99 -8.05
CA GLY A 20 -14.20 -2.90 -8.01
C GLY A 20 -13.44 -2.72 -9.32
N THR A 21 -13.12 -3.82 -9.98
CA THR A 21 -12.46 -3.83 -11.29
C THR A 21 -13.37 -3.25 -12.38
N ALA A 22 -14.65 -3.67 -12.45
CA ALA A 22 -15.60 -3.14 -13.41
C ALA A 22 -15.86 -1.64 -13.20
N GLN A 23 -15.94 -1.19 -11.93
CA GLN A 23 -16.01 0.24 -11.61
C GLN A 23 -14.77 1.01 -12.08
N ALA A 24 -13.57 0.45 -11.88
CA ALA A 24 -12.32 1.08 -12.30
C ALA A 24 -12.22 1.18 -13.84
N VAL A 25 -12.58 0.13 -14.57
CA VAL A 25 -12.64 0.15 -16.05
C VAL A 25 -13.56 1.27 -16.53
N LYS A 26 -14.75 1.36 -15.96
CA LYS A 26 -15.75 2.37 -16.33
C LYS A 26 -15.31 3.80 -15.99
N GLU A 27 -14.74 4.00 -14.81
CA GLU A 27 -14.44 5.34 -14.28
C GLU A 27 -13.08 5.87 -14.77
N TYR A 28 -12.07 4.98 -14.88
CA TYR A 28 -10.71 5.38 -15.20
C TYR A 28 -10.29 5.08 -16.66
N GLY A 29 -11.11 4.36 -17.42
CA GLY A 29 -10.79 4.01 -18.79
C GLY A 29 -9.60 3.07 -18.96
N VAL A 30 -9.24 2.33 -17.91
CA VAL A 30 -8.15 1.34 -17.96
C VAL A 30 -8.63 0.02 -18.54
N GLN A 31 -7.74 -0.71 -19.22
CA GLN A 31 -7.95 -2.11 -19.57
C GLN A 31 -7.44 -2.99 -18.41
N VAL A 32 -8.08 -4.13 -18.21
CA VAL A 32 -7.69 -5.04 -17.14
C VAL A 32 -7.44 -6.44 -17.66
N ILE A 33 -6.39 -7.08 -17.14
CA ILE A 33 -6.17 -8.54 -17.22
C ILE A 33 -6.55 -9.10 -15.84
N GLY A 34 -7.70 -9.75 -15.76
CA GLY A 34 -8.14 -10.47 -14.55
C GLY A 34 -7.54 -11.87 -14.51
N VAL A 35 -6.78 -12.17 -13.46
CA VAL A 35 -6.07 -13.45 -13.31
C VAL A 35 -6.74 -14.27 -12.21
N GLY A 36 -7.19 -15.49 -12.51
CA GLY A 36 -7.87 -16.36 -11.54
C GLY A 36 -8.68 -17.46 -12.21
N SER A 37 -9.58 -18.12 -11.46
CA SER A 37 -10.49 -19.11 -12.02
C SER A 37 -11.50 -18.43 -12.96
N GLU A 38 -11.29 -18.59 -14.27
CA GLU A 38 -12.16 -17.99 -15.30
C GLU A 38 -13.61 -18.42 -15.15
N GLU A 39 -13.85 -19.68 -14.82
CA GLU A 39 -15.18 -20.24 -14.60
C GLU A 39 -15.89 -19.51 -13.44
N LEU A 40 -15.20 -19.39 -12.29
CA LEU A 40 -15.75 -18.74 -11.11
C LEU A 40 -16.00 -17.24 -11.34
N VAL A 41 -15.08 -16.56 -12.01
CA VAL A 41 -15.24 -15.12 -12.32
C VAL A 41 -16.42 -14.90 -13.27
N ARG A 42 -16.55 -15.68 -14.34
CA ARG A 42 -17.69 -15.58 -15.27
C ARG A 42 -19.03 -15.92 -14.61
N LYS A 43 -19.06 -16.95 -13.76
CA LYS A 43 -20.24 -17.30 -12.97
C LYS A 43 -20.65 -16.15 -12.07
N THR A 44 -19.73 -15.61 -11.29
CA THR A 44 -19.98 -14.46 -10.39
C THR A 44 -20.46 -13.22 -11.18
N ALA A 45 -19.87 -12.94 -12.33
CA ALA A 45 -20.29 -11.85 -13.21
C ALA A 45 -21.74 -12.00 -13.66
N ALA A 46 -22.14 -13.22 -14.06
CA ALA A 46 -23.50 -13.51 -14.51
C ALA A 46 -24.52 -13.42 -13.36
N GLU A 47 -24.19 -13.97 -12.19
CA GLU A 47 -25.06 -13.95 -11.00
C GLU A 47 -25.33 -12.54 -10.47
N HIS A 48 -24.35 -11.64 -10.59
CA HIS A 48 -24.43 -10.27 -10.08
C HIS A 48 -24.61 -9.21 -11.18
N ASN A 49 -24.80 -9.60 -12.44
CA ASN A 49 -24.95 -8.70 -13.60
C ASN A 49 -23.80 -7.70 -13.73
N ILE A 50 -22.54 -8.14 -13.51
CA ILE A 50 -21.35 -7.30 -13.63
C ILE A 50 -20.82 -7.42 -15.06
N PRO A 51 -20.64 -6.29 -15.79
CA PRO A 51 -20.09 -6.32 -17.14
C PRO A 51 -18.62 -6.71 -17.13
N LEU A 52 -18.20 -7.50 -18.12
CA LEU A 52 -16.81 -7.89 -18.33
C LEU A 52 -16.12 -7.07 -19.46
N ASP A 53 -16.81 -6.03 -19.95
CA ASP A 53 -16.23 -5.15 -20.98
C ASP A 53 -14.94 -4.50 -20.48
N GLY A 54 -13.88 -4.61 -21.28
CA GLY A 54 -12.55 -4.11 -20.89
C GLY A 54 -11.77 -4.98 -19.90
N ILE A 55 -12.28 -6.18 -19.56
CA ILE A 55 -11.64 -7.17 -18.70
C ILE A 55 -11.33 -8.44 -19.50
N GLU A 56 -10.06 -8.67 -19.79
CA GLU A 56 -9.54 -9.91 -20.35
C GLU A 56 -9.27 -10.90 -19.21
N LEU A 57 -9.70 -12.16 -19.31
CA LEU A 57 -9.50 -13.17 -18.27
C LEU A 57 -8.37 -14.12 -18.64
N VAL A 58 -7.49 -14.37 -17.66
CA VAL A 58 -6.43 -15.40 -17.75
C VAL A 58 -6.70 -16.42 -16.67
N ASN A 59 -6.99 -17.66 -17.09
CA ASN A 59 -7.34 -18.75 -16.19
C ASN A 59 -6.15 -19.22 -15.36
N CYS A 60 -6.40 -19.46 -14.07
CA CYS A 60 -5.49 -20.07 -13.12
C CYS A 60 -6.23 -21.10 -12.26
N THR A 61 -5.56 -22.17 -11.90
CA THR A 61 -6.18 -23.31 -11.18
C THR A 61 -5.78 -23.37 -9.71
N GLU A 62 -4.79 -22.59 -9.28
CA GLU A 62 -4.27 -22.59 -7.91
C GLU A 62 -4.48 -21.23 -7.24
N ASN A 63 -4.61 -21.24 -5.90
CA ASN A 63 -4.61 -20.05 -5.05
C ASN A 63 -3.53 -20.15 -3.98
N ILE A 64 -2.93 -19.00 -3.65
CA ILE A 64 -2.06 -18.85 -2.47
C ILE A 64 -2.92 -18.35 -1.33
N GLU A 65 -3.06 -19.19 -0.30
CA GLU A 65 -3.84 -18.89 0.90
C GLU A 65 -3.03 -18.03 1.88
N MET A 66 -3.74 -17.35 2.81
CA MET A 66 -3.10 -16.50 3.83
C MET A 66 -2.21 -17.27 4.80
N CYS A 67 -2.48 -18.57 5.01
CA CYS A 67 -1.71 -19.47 5.87
C CYS A 67 -0.53 -20.14 5.17
N ASP A 68 -0.41 -20.02 3.84
CA ASP A 68 0.72 -20.60 3.11
C ASP A 68 2.04 -19.88 3.49
N GLU A 69 3.13 -20.66 3.60
CA GLU A 69 4.46 -20.09 3.74
C GLU A 69 4.84 -19.37 2.44
N PRO A 70 5.11 -18.04 2.48
CA PRO A 70 5.20 -17.20 1.28
C PRO A 70 6.23 -17.66 0.25
N ALA A 71 7.47 -17.96 0.70
CA ALA A 71 8.55 -18.33 -0.23
C ALA A 71 8.32 -19.70 -0.87
N ARG A 72 7.74 -20.62 -0.13
CA ARG A 72 7.38 -21.95 -0.64
C ARG A 72 6.21 -21.83 -1.62
N ALA A 73 5.16 -21.08 -1.27
CA ALA A 73 3.98 -20.90 -2.11
C ALA A 73 4.35 -20.32 -3.49
N ILE A 74 5.15 -19.26 -3.53
CA ILE A 74 5.63 -18.64 -4.80
C ILE A 74 6.43 -19.62 -5.66
N ARG A 75 7.15 -20.57 -5.02
CA ARG A 75 7.95 -21.55 -5.76
C ARG A 75 7.15 -22.78 -6.23
N SER A 76 6.17 -23.20 -5.46
CA SER A 76 5.41 -24.45 -5.73
C SER A 76 4.11 -24.21 -6.50
N LYS A 77 3.33 -23.16 -6.17
CA LYS A 77 2.03 -22.85 -6.78
C LYS A 77 2.21 -21.98 -8.03
N LYS A 78 2.76 -22.57 -9.09
CA LYS A 78 3.12 -21.85 -10.32
C LYS A 78 1.94 -21.34 -11.11
N ASP A 79 0.80 -21.99 -11.01
CA ASP A 79 -0.46 -21.64 -11.66
C ASP A 79 -1.40 -20.84 -10.73
N SER A 80 -0.84 -20.23 -9.69
CA SER A 80 -1.63 -19.34 -8.82
C SER A 80 -1.79 -17.96 -9.43
N SER A 81 -2.93 -17.31 -9.14
CA SER A 81 -3.25 -15.97 -9.66
C SER A 81 -2.17 -14.93 -9.36
N ILE A 82 -1.53 -15.00 -8.18
CA ILE A 82 -0.40 -14.13 -7.83
C ILE A 82 0.82 -14.41 -8.72
N VAL A 83 1.22 -15.68 -8.88
CA VAL A 83 2.44 -16.02 -9.64
C VAL A 83 2.25 -15.75 -11.12
N VAL A 84 1.11 -16.14 -11.69
CA VAL A 84 0.77 -15.87 -13.09
C VAL A 84 0.69 -14.36 -13.34
N GLY A 85 0.00 -13.61 -12.49
CA GLY A 85 -0.13 -12.16 -12.63
C GLY A 85 1.22 -11.42 -12.57
N LEU A 86 2.11 -11.80 -11.64
CA LEU A 86 3.44 -11.23 -11.55
C LEU A 86 4.35 -11.61 -12.74
N ASN A 87 4.18 -12.80 -13.32
CA ASN A 87 4.88 -13.18 -14.55
C ASN A 87 4.39 -12.38 -15.75
N LEU A 88 3.07 -12.18 -15.90
CA LEU A 88 2.50 -11.31 -16.94
C LEU A 88 3.04 -9.88 -16.83
N LEU A 89 3.14 -9.36 -15.60
CA LEU A 89 3.74 -8.04 -15.35
C LEU A 89 5.20 -8.01 -15.80
N LYS A 90 6.02 -8.96 -15.37
CA LYS A 90 7.43 -9.09 -15.76
C LYS A 90 7.62 -9.19 -17.27
N GLU A 91 6.71 -9.85 -17.98
CA GLU A 91 6.71 -9.99 -19.44
C GLU A 91 6.25 -8.73 -20.19
N GLY A 92 5.86 -7.68 -19.47
CA GLY A 92 5.37 -6.43 -20.06
C GLY A 92 3.96 -6.55 -20.68
N LYS A 93 3.18 -7.57 -20.31
CA LYS A 93 1.79 -7.74 -20.78
C LYS A 93 0.80 -6.81 -20.07
N GLY A 94 1.23 -6.21 -18.96
CA GLY A 94 0.52 -5.16 -18.24
C GLY A 94 1.50 -4.20 -17.61
N ASP A 95 1.01 -3.04 -17.16
CA ASP A 95 1.79 -1.92 -16.67
C ASP A 95 1.93 -1.94 -15.13
N ALA A 96 1.00 -2.60 -14.43
CA ALA A 96 1.01 -2.76 -12.97
C ALA A 96 0.23 -4.01 -12.55
N PHE A 97 0.47 -4.50 -11.33
CA PHE A 97 -0.25 -5.63 -10.72
C PHE A 97 -0.93 -5.21 -9.42
N VAL A 98 -2.18 -5.58 -9.24
CA VAL A 98 -3.00 -5.32 -8.05
C VAL A 98 -3.50 -6.63 -7.46
N SER A 99 -3.34 -6.83 -6.15
CA SER A 99 -3.86 -7.99 -5.44
C SER A 99 -4.24 -7.67 -4.00
N ALA A 100 -5.33 -8.25 -3.50
CA ALA A 100 -5.70 -8.25 -2.09
C ALA A 100 -5.25 -9.52 -1.35
N GLY A 101 -4.50 -10.42 -2.01
CA GLY A 101 -3.99 -11.68 -1.46
C GLY A 101 -2.90 -11.53 -0.42
N SER A 102 -2.18 -12.61 -0.11
CA SER A 102 -1.14 -12.66 0.94
C SER A 102 -0.03 -11.62 0.73
N THR A 103 0.15 -10.74 1.72
CA THR A 103 1.20 -9.70 1.72
C THR A 103 2.59 -10.31 1.60
N GLY A 104 2.84 -11.42 2.32
CA GLY A 104 4.12 -12.12 2.26
C GLY A 104 4.40 -12.70 0.87
N ALA A 105 3.39 -13.34 0.25
CA ALA A 105 3.53 -13.87 -1.11
C ALA A 105 3.77 -12.76 -2.14
N LEU A 106 3.05 -11.63 -2.03
CA LEU A 106 3.26 -10.48 -2.89
C LEU A 106 4.66 -9.87 -2.73
N HIS A 107 5.15 -9.72 -1.50
CA HIS A 107 6.50 -9.23 -1.22
C HIS A 107 7.58 -10.13 -1.82
N VAL A 108 7.46 -11.46 -1.59
CA VAL A 108 8.39 -12.44 -2.17
C VAL A 108 8.30 -12.44 -3.70
N GLY A 109 7.09 -12.40 -4.26
CA GLY A 109 6.86 -12.35 -5.70
C GLY A 109 7.41 -11.07 -6.35
N ALA A 110 7.17 -9.91 -5.73
CA ALA A 110 7.74 -8.63 -6.16
C ALA A 110 9.27 -8.67 -6.16
N SER A 111 9.88 -9.31 -5.14
CA SER A 111 11.33 -9.45 -5.03
C SER A 111 11.93 -10.42 -6.05
N LEU A 112 11.32 -11.60 -6.25
CA LEU A 112 11.93 -12.71 -7.01
C LEU A 112 11.47 -12.76 -8.48
N ILE A 113 10.20 -12.41 -8.76
CA ILE A 113 9.63 -12.49 -10.12
C ILE A 113 9.80 -11.14 -10.82
N VAL A 114 9.23 -10.06 -10.27
CA VAL A 114 9.31 -8.71 -10.85
C VAL A 114 10.72 -8.14 -10.72
N ARG A 115 11.41 -8.50 -9.64
CA ARG A 115 12.72 -8.02 -9.20
C ARG A 115 12.68 -6.59 -8.67
N THR A 116 13.80 -6.17 -8.06
CA THR A 116 13.96 -4.85 -7.47
C THR A 116 14.70 -3.88 -8.40
N LEU A 117 14.51 -2.60 -8.17
CA LEU A 117 15.34 -1.53 -8.72
C LEU A 117 16.80 -1.75 -8.33
N LYS A 118 17.73 -1.23 -9.14
CA LYS A 118 19.17 -1.32 -8.85
C LYS A 118 19.47 -0.58 -7.54
N GLY A 119 20.21 -1.22 -6.65
CA GLY A 119 20.51 -0.68 -5.32
C GLY A 119 19.49 -1.02 -4.23
N VAL A 120 18.28 -1.49 -4.58
CA VAL A 120 17.26 -1.91 -3.62
C VAL A 120 17.39 -3.40 -3.30
N LYS A 121 17.64 -3.73 -2.03
CA LYS A 121 17.78 -5.13 -1.59
C LYS A 121 16.44 -5.86 -1.53
N ARG A 122 15.41 -5.20 -1.04
CA ARG A 122 14.03 -5.71 -0.94
C ARG A 122 13.04 -4.55 -1.11
N PRO A 123 11.89 -4.76 -1.76
CA PRO A 123 10.84 -3.75 -1.81
C PRO A 123 10.28 -3.51 -0.42
N ALA A 124 9.79 -2.31 -0.18
CA ALA A 124 9.12 -1.94 1.06
C ALA A 124 7.63 -1.65 0.83
N LEU A 125 6.79 -2.05 1.76
CA LEU A 125 5.35 -1.78 1.70
C LEU A 125 5.08 -0.37 2.22
N ALA A 126 4.54 0.49 1.37
CA ALA A 126 4.25 1.89 1.69
C ALA A 126 2.74 2.12 1.82
N THR A 127 2.32 2.83 2.85
CA THR A 127 0.90 3.13 3.07
C THR A 127 0.72 4.59 3.46
N MET A 128 -0.21 5.29 2.80
CA MET A 128 -0.66 6.60 3.26
C MET A 128 -1.55 6.42 4.49
N VAL A 129 -1.19 7.04 5.57
CA VAL A 129 -1.90 6.97 6.86
C VAL A 129 -2.54 8.33 7.14
N PRO A 130 -3.86 8.37 7.41
CA PRO A 130 -4.54 9.59 7.80
C PRO A 130 -3.99 10.12 9.12
N ALA A 131 -3.87 11.45 9.20
CA ALA A 131 -3.45 12.15 10.40
C ALA A 131 -4.20 13.49 10.55
N LYS A 132 -3.99 14.19 11.68
CA LYS A 132 -4.71 15.41 12.01
C LYS A 132 -4.51 16.53 11.00
N ASN A 133 -3.27 16.86 10.66
CA ASN A 133 -2.94 17.97 9.77
C ASN A 133 -2.95 17.54 8.29
N LYS A 134 -2.22 16.49 7.96
CA LYS A 134 -2.16 15.89 6.62
C LYS A 134 -1.79 14.42 6.72
N ALA A 135 -2.27 13.58 5.81
CA ALA A 135 -1.83 12.20 5.71
C ALA A 135 -0.32 12.14 5.47
N TYR A 136 0.35 11.14 6.03
CA TYR A 136 1.77 10.87 5.86
C TYR A 136 1.99 9.48 5.24
N LEU A 137 3.11 9.30 4.57
CA LEU A 137 3.52 8.00 4.08
C LEU A 137 4.28 7.25 5.18
N LEU A 138 3.80 6.08 5.57
CA LEU A 138 4.51 5.16 6.46
C LEU A 138 5.21 4.09 5.63
N LEU A 139 6.51 3.87 5.88
CA LEU A 139 7.38 3.00 5.09
C LEU A 139 8.51 2.45 5.97
N ASP A 140 8.60 1.17 6.23
CA ASP A 140 7.92 -0.03 5.77
C ASP A 140 6.76 -0.43 6.70
N CYS A 141 5.65 -0.90 6.13
CA CYS A 141 4.45 -1.29 6.89
C CYS A 141 4.30 -2.80 7.09
N GLY A 142 5.40 -3.59 7.02
CA GLY A 142 5.35 -5.01 7.33
C GLY A 142 5.92 -5.96 6.28
N ALA A 143 6.65 -5.46 5.27
CA ALA A 143 7.32 -6.30 4.30
C ALA A 143 8.68 -6.80 4.81
N ASN A 144 9.45 -5.95 5.52
CA ASN A 144 10.80 -6.25 6.00
C ASN A 144 10.87 -6.09 7.52
N VAL A 145 10.68 -7.18 8.26
CA VAL A 145 10.68 -7.18 9.74
C VAL A 145 12.02 -6.70 10.29
N GLU A 146 13.12 -7.11 9.68
CA GLU A 146 14.48 -6.68 10.02
C GLU A 146 15.06 -5.86 8.87
N CYS A 147 15.56 -4.68 9.18
CA CYS A 147 16.22 -3.77 8.24
C CYS A 147 17.67 -3.48 8.64
N ARG A 148 18.48 -3.14 7.65
CA ARG A 148 19.80 -2.53 7.84
C ARG A 148 19.71 -1.03 7.61
N PRO A 149 20.66 -0.22 8.13
CA PRO A 149 20.63 1.22 7.94
C PRO A 149 20.49 1.68 6.49
N GLU A 150 21.18 1.00 5.55
CA GLU A 150 21.14 1.34 4.12
C GLU A 150 19.76 1.07 3.50
N MET A 151 19.00 0.11 4.05
CA MET A 151 17.63 -0.13 3.60
C MET A 151 16.73 1.03 4.00
N LEU A 152 16.88 1.55 5.21
CA LEU A 152 16.10 2.71 5.69
C LEU A 152 16.42 3.98 4.89
N ALA A 153 17.69 4.17 4.49
CA ALA A 153 18.07 5.26 3.60
C ALA A 153 17.42 5.12 2.21
N ALA A 154 17.45 3.93 1.63
CA ALA A 154 16.75 3.66 0.36
C ALA A 154 15.23 3.86 0.49
N PHE A 155 14.61 3.46 1.61
CA PHE A 155 13.20 3.70 1.88
C PHE A 155 12.88 5.20 1.94
N ALA A 156 13.74 5.99 2.58
CA ALA A 156 13.58 7.44 2.64
C ALA A 156 13.58 8.09 1.25
N VAL A 157 14.52 7.71 0.39
CA VAL A 157 14.60 8.19 -1.01
C VAL A 157 13.34 7.79 -1.78
N MET A 158 12.96 6.51 -1.73
CA MET A 158 11.77 6.01 -2.42
C MET A 158 10.48 6.64 -1.91
N GLY A 159 10.34 6.79 -0.59
CA GLY A 159 9.19 7.46 0.03
C GLY A 159 9.08 8.93 -0.36
N SER A 160 10.22 9.63 -0.41
CA SER A 160 10.29 11.02 -0.89
C SER A 160 9.84 11.13 -2.35
N CYS A 161 10.32 10.24 -3.23
CA CYS A 161 9.88 10.18 -4.62
C CYS A 161 8.36 9.93 -4.75
N TYR A 162 7.83 8.98 -3.96
CA TYR A 162 6.40 8.68 -3.97
C TYR A 162 5.56 9.89 -3.57
N VAL A 163 5.86 10.51 -2.43
CA VAL A 163 5.10 11.66 -1.94
C VAL A 163 5.21 12.85 -2.89
N ASN A 164 6.36 13.04 -3.51
CA ASN A 164 6.53 14.09 -4.52
C ASN A 164 5.69 13.84 -5.77
N LYS A 165 5.79 12.63 -6.37
CA LYS A 165 5.17 12.31 -7.65
C LYS A 165 3.69 11.97 -7.56
N VAL A 166 3.28 11.27 -6.50
CA VAL A 166 1.92 10.75 -6.36
C VAL A 166 1.04 11.73 -5.58
N GLU A 167 1.58 12.32 -4.50
CA GLU A 167 0.86 13.27 -3.65
C GLU A 167 1.09 14.74 -4.05
N GLY A 168 1.99 15.01 -5.01
CA GLY A 168 2.27 16.36 -5.50
C GLY A 168 2.97 17.28 -4.50
N ARG A 169 3.59 16.75 -3.43
CA ARG A 169 4.25 17.54 -2.39
C ARG A 169 5.70 17.81 -2.75
N THR A 170 6.06 19.07 -2.92
CA THR A 170 7.42 19.49 -3.23
C THR A 170 8.31 19.37 -1.99
N ALA A 171 9.52 18.80 -2.16
CA ALA A 171 10.53 18.61 -1.11
C ALA A 171 9.96 18.03 0.20
N PRO A 172 9.34 16.82 0.15
CA PRO A 172 8.68 16.24 1.31
C PRO A 172 9.66 15.99 2.46
N THR A 173 9.19 16.25 3.68
CA THR A 173 9.96 16.00 4.91
C THR A 173 9.98 14.51 5.23
N VAL A 174 11.15 14.02 5.64
CA VAL A 174 11.37 12.61 6.02
C VAL A 174 11.82 12.55 7.46
N ALA A 175 11.19 11.70 8.27
CA ALA A 175 11.60 11.42 9.65
C ALA A 175 11.81 9.92 9.88
N LEU A 176 12.72 9.58 10.80
CA LEU A 176 12.97 8.21 11.24
C LEU A 176 12.14 7.93 12.51
N ALA A 177 11.27 6.92 12.48
CA ALA A 177 10.54 6.49 13.67
C ALA A 177 11.52 5.96 14.73
N ASN A 178 11.45 6.53 15.93
CA ASN A 178 12.36 6.18 17.03
C ASN A 178 11.65 6.33 18.38
N ASN A 179 12.27 5.84 19.44
CA ASN A 179 11.77 5.94 20.82
C ASN A 179 12.12 7.25 21.52
N GLY A 180 12.70 8.22 20.85
CA GLY A 180 13.03 9.57 21.30
C GLY A 180 13.47 10.44 20.14
N ALA A 181 13.32 11.77 20.28
CA ALA A 181 13.63 12.73 19.23
C ALA A 181 15.15 13.00 19.07
N GLU A 182 15.96 12.72 20.10
CA GLU A 182 17.38 13.00 20.09
C GLU A 182 18.15 12.03 19.18
N GLU A 183 19.21 12.48 18.53
CA GLU A 183 20.07 11.67 17.63
C GLU A 183 20.68 10.44 18.34
N SER A 184 20.89 10.51 19.65
CA SER A 184 21.47 9.43 20.46
C SER A 184 20.50 8.29 20.80
N LYS A 185 19.20 8.46 20.54
CA LYS A 185 18.16 7.46 20.88
C LYS A 185 18.12 6.30 19.91
N GLY A 186 17.46 5.24 20.35
CA GLY A 186 17.22 4.03 19.57
C GLY A 186 18.32 2.98 19.69
N THR A 187 18.13 1.91 18.95
CA THR A 187 19.10 0.81 18.84
C THR A 187 20.36 1.26 18.12
N PRO A 188 21.49 0.52 18.19
CA PRO A 188 22.66 0.81 17.38
C PRO A 188 22.35 0.97 15.90
N MET A 189 21.49 0.11 15.34
CA MET A 189 21.02 0.17 13.95
C MET A 189 20.29 1.49 13.66
N LEU A 190 19.39 1.94 14.53
CA LEU A 190 18.65 3.20 14.33
C LEU A 190 19.57 4.43 14.43
N ARG A 191 20.56 4.43 15.34
CA ARG A 191 21.53 5.52 15.42
C ARG A 191 22.39 5.62 14.15
N GLU A 192 22.83 4.47 13.61
CA GLU A 192 23.56 4.41 12.34
C GLU A 192 22.66 4.87 11.18
N ALA A 193 21.40 4.41 11.13
CA ALA A 193 20.41 4.86 10.14
C ALA A 193 20.17 6.37 10.21
N HIS A 194 20.10 6.96 11.42
CA HIS A 194 19.95 8.41 11.59
C HIS A 194 21.11 9.17 10.94
N GLN A 195 22.36 8.75 11.19
CA GLN A 195 23.52 9.41 10.59
C GLN A 195 23.54 9.26 9.07
N LEU A 196 23.18 8.09 8.57
CA LEU A 196 23.11 7.84 7.14
C LEU A 196 22.03 8.68 6.48
N LEU A 197 20.82 8.77 7.07
CA LEU A 197 19.74 9.60 6.58
C LEU A 197 20.10 11.09 6.55
N LYS A 198 20.83 11.56 7.56
CA LYS A 198 21.33 12.94 7.65
C LYS A 198 22.31 13.26 6.52
N ALA A 199 23.09 12.27 6.08
CA ALA A 199 24.05 12.40 4.98
C ALA A 199 23.45 12.09 3.59
N THR A 200 22.24 11.52 3.53
CA THR A 200 21.62 11.09 2.27
C THR A 200 21.21 12.28 1.40
N PRO A 201 21.74 12.41 0.17
CA PRO A 201 21.37 13.49 -0.73
C PRO A 201 19.93 13.38 -1.24
N GLY A 202 19.35 14.49 -1.66
CA GLY A 202 18.05 14.53 -2.31
C GLY A 202 16.83 14.31 -1.40
N ILE A 203 17.01 14.08 -0.09
CA ILE A 203 15.93 14.01 0.88
C ILE A 203 15.98 15.19 1.87
N ARG A 204 14.83 15.61 2.36
CA ARG A 204 14.71 16.58 3.45
C ARG A 204 14.52 15.84 4.77
N PHE A 205 15.60 15.30 5.31
CA PHE A 205 15.57 14.62 6.60
C PHE A 205 15.42 15.63 7.75
N VAL A 206 14.44 15.40 8.64
CA VAL A 206 14.12 16.29 9.77
C VAL A 206 14.43 15.66 11.14
N GLY A 207 15.10 14.51 11.17
CA GLY A 207 15.49 13.82 12.40
C GLY A 207 14.56 12.69 12.79
N ASN A 208 14.62 12.31 14.08
CA ASN A 208 13.75 11.27 14.64
C ASN A 208 12.35 11.81 14.92
N ILE A 209 11.35 10.92 14.88
CA ILE A 209 9.98 11.18 15.32
C ILE A 209 9.52 10.08 16.27
N GLU A 210 8.90 10.47 17.39
CA GLU A 210 8.28 9.50 18.28
C GLU A 210 6.90 9.06 17.76
N PRO A 211 6.52 7.77 17.93
CA PRO A 211 5.21 7.27 17.47
C PRO A 211 4.01 8.06 17.99
N ARG A 212 4.10 8.70 19.16
CA ARG A 212 3.03 9.54 19.71
C ARG A 212 2.79 10.83 18.91
N ASP A 213 3.81 11.31 18.19
CA ASP A 213 3.75 12.57 17.44
C ASP A 213 3.36 12.33 15.97
N VAL A 214 3.53 11.10 15.49
CA VAL A 214 3.18 10.68 14.12
C VAL A 214 1.72 11.00 13.74
N PRO A 215 0.70 10.80 14.60
CA PRO A 215 -0.70 11.13 14.29
C PRO A 215 -0.99 12.63 14.09
N ASN A 216 -0.05 13.53 14.41
CA ASN A 216 -0.21 14.95 14.11
C ASN A 216 -0.13 15.21 12.58
N GLY A 217 0.65 14.42 11.83
CA GLY A 217 0.86 14.62 10.40
C GLY A 217 1.73 15.83 10.08
N ASP A 218 2.77 16.07 10.89
CA ASP A 218 3.71 17.21 10.71
C ASP A 218 4.84 16.86 9.73
N VAL A 219 5.05 15.57 9.47
CA VAL A 219 6.02 15.07 8.49
C VAL A 219 5.31 14.38 7.32
N ASP A 220 5.99 14.30 6.18
CA ASP A 220 5.42 13.73 4.96
C ASP A 220 5.70 12.23 4.83
N VAL A 221 6.88 11.79 5.26
CA VAL A 221 7.35 10.40 5.20
C VAL A 221 7.88 9.98 6.56
N VAL A 222 7.37 8.90 7.11
CA VAL A 222 7.88 8.26 8.33
C VAL A 222 8.53 6.93 7.92
N VAL A 223 9.85 6.83 8.10
CA VAL A 223 10.64 5.65 7.77
C VAL A 223 10.85 4.79 9.01
N CYS A 224 10.69 3.49 8.87
CA CYS A 224 10.94 2.49 9.92
C CYS A 224 11.20 1.11 9.31
N ASP A 225 11.59 0.13 10.14
CA ASP A 225 11.51 -1.27 9.79
C ASP A 225 10.04 -1.75 9.73
N GLY A 226 9.80 -2.88 9.05
CA GLY A 226 8.45 -3.39 8.83
C GLY A 226 7.76 -3.87 10.12
N PHE A 227 8.50 -4.28 11.15
CA PHE A 227 7.88 -4.63 12.44
C PHE A 227 7.32 -3.37 13.10
N THR A 228 8.14 -2.34 13.26
CA THR A 228 7.74 -1.05 13.85
C THR A 228 6.59 -0.42 13.07
N GLY A 229 6.68 -0.38 11.74
CA GLY A 229 5.65 0.21 10.90
C GLY A 229 4.33 -0.55 10.93
N ASN A 230 4.37 -1.88 10.95
CA ASN A 230 3.14 -2.69 11.10
C ASN A 230 2.48 -2.47 12.47
N VAL A 231 3.27 -2.33 13.55
CA VAL A 231 2.75 -2.00 14.88
C VAL A 231 2.09 -0.62 14.88
N ILE A 232 2.76 0.40 14.33
CA ILE A 232 2.20 1.77 14.22
C ILE A 232 0.88 1.73 13.42
N LEU A 233 0.87 1.09 12.25
CA LEU A 233 -0.29 1.01 11.38
C LEU A 233 -1.47 0.32 12.07
N LYS A 234 -1.25 -0.89 12.60
CA LYS A 234 -2.32 -1.69 13.22
C LYS A 234 -2.85 -1.07 14.51
N LEU A 235 -1.98 -0.44 15.30
CA LEU A 235 -2.41 0.29 16.49
C LEU A 235 -3.27 1.51 16.10
N THR A 236 -2.83 2.28 15.11
CA THR A 236 -3.58 3.45 14.61
C THR A 236 -4.95 3.02 14.08
N GLU A 237 -5.03 1.98 13.25
CA GLU A 237 -6.29 1.41 12.76
C GLU A 237 -7.21 0.96 13.92
N GLY A 238 -6.65 0.26 14.90
CA GLY A 238 -7.39 -0.24 16.07
C GLY A 238 -7.95 0.89 16.94
N VAL A 239 -7.12 1.89 17.27
CA VAL A 239 -7.53 3.06 18.06
C VAL A 239 -8.57 3.89 17.31
N ALA A 240 -8.39 4.12 16.01
CA ALA A 240 -9.38 4.81 15.19
C ALA A 240 -10.75 4.12 15.20
N LYS A 241 -10.76 2.80 15.00
CA LYS A 241 -11.99 1.99 15.04
C LYS A 241 -12.66 2.03 16.43
N MET A 242 -11.86 1.94 17.50
CA MET A 242 -12.35 2.03 18.88
C MET A 242 -13.02 3.39 19.13
N LEU A 243 -12.33 4.50 18.80
CA LEU A 243 -12.86 5.86 19.01
C LEU A 243 -14.14 6.13 18.21
N LEU A 244 -14.20 5.71 16.95
CA LEU A 244 -15.40 5.81 16.13
C LEU A 244 -16.56 4.97 16.69
N GLY A 245 -16.25 3.80 17.27
CA GLY A 245 -17.23 2.97 18.00
C GLY A 245 -17.82 3.70 19.21
N MET A 246 -16.96 4.24 20.08
CA MET A 246 -17.36 5.00 21.27
C MET A 246 -18.20 6.23 20.90
N LEU A 247 -17.82 6.96 19.86
CA LEU A 247 -18.59 8.10 19.35
C LEU A 247 -19.99 7.65 18.90
N LYS A 248 -20.08 6.54 18.17
CA LYS A 248 -21.37 5.98 17.75
C LYS A 248 -22.25 5.62 18.96
N GLU A 249 -21.69 4.94 19.95
CA GLU A 249 -22.41 4.59 21.19
C GLU A 249 -22.90 5.82 21.94
N MET A 250 -22.05 6.84 22.08
CA MET A 250 -22.42 8.12 22.70
C MET A 250 -23.62 8.79 22.01
N PHE A 251 -23.64 8.82 20.67
CA PHE A 251 -24.74 9.39 19.91
C PHE A 251 -26.02 8.54 19.98
N LEU A 252 -25.91 7.24 20.20
CA LEU A 252 -27.08 6.34 20.29
C LEU A 252 -27.63 6.19 21.71
N ALA A 253 -26.91 6.65 22.75
CA ALA A 253 -27.22 6.42 24.16
C ALA A 253 -28.58 6.96 24.61
N ASN A 254 -29.03 8.11 24.05
CA ASN A 254 -30.27 8.75 24.43
C ASN A 254 -30.83 9.64 23.31
N LEU A 255 -32.00 10.23 23.54
CA LEU A 255 -32.65 11.10 22.55
C LEU A 255 -31.83 12.35 22.23
N GLY A 256 -31.18 12.97 23.25
CA GLY A 256 -30.29 14.11 23.06
C GLY A 256 -29.08 13.75 22.17
N GLY A 257 -28.46 12.59 22.36
CA GLY A 257 -27.40 12.09 21.52
C GLY A 257 -27.82 11.92 20.06
N LYS A 258 -29.03 11.38 19.82
CA LYS A 258 -29.58 11.22 18.45
C LYS A 258 -29.81 12.56 17.77
N ILE A 259 -30.31 13.58 18.50
CA ILE A 259 -30.49 14.95 17.99
C ILE A 259 -29.11 15.56 17.68
N ALA A 260 -28.14 15.43 18.59
CA ALA A 260 -26.78 15.90 18.38
C ALA A 260 -26.14 15.26 17.13
N TYR A 261 -26.33 13.95 16.92
CA TYR A 261 -25.86 13.26 15.70
C TYR A 261 -26.46 13.88 14.43
N LEU A 262 -27.75 14.16 14.41
CA LEU A 262 -28.40 14.81 13.25
C LEU A 262 -27.78 16.14 12.90
N LEU A 263 -27.48 16.96 13.92
CA LEU A 263 -26.84 18.27 13.76
C LEU A 263 -25.37 18.15 13.31
N LEU A 264 -24.66 17.14 13.79
CA LEU A 264 -23.23 16.94 13.53
C LEU A 264 -22.96 15.91 12.41
N LYS A 265 -23.97 15.37 11.75
CA LYS A 265 -23.87 14.28 10.76
C LYS A 265 -22.84 14.57 9.67
N SER A 266 -22.80 15.79 9.17
CA SER A 266 -21.84 16.23 8.15
C SER A 266 -20.38 16.14 8.67
N GLY A 267 -20.12 16.69 9.87
CA GLY A 267 -18.78 16.65 10.48
C GLY A 267 -18.32 15.23 10.82
N VAL A 268 -19.22 14.41 11.36
CA VAL A 268 -18.94 12.97 11.63
C VAL A 268 -18.67 12.21 10.34
N GLY A 269 -19.43 12.49 9.29
CA GLY A 269 -19.20 11.91 7.96
C GLY A 269 -17.84 12.29 7.38
N SER A 270 -17.45 13.54 7.48
CA SER A 270 -16.15 14.06 7.05
C SER A 270 -14.99 13.38 7.82
N LEU A 271 -15.12 13.28 9.16
CA LEU A 271 -14.13 12.58 10.00
C LEU A 271 -13.98 11.12 9.60
N LYS A 272 -15.11 10.42 9.40
CA LYS A 272 -15.10 9.01 8.97
C LYS A 272 -14.41 8.85 7.60
N HIS A 273 -14.70 9.73 6.65
CA HIS A 273 -14.07 9.72 5.32
C HIS A 273 -12.56 9.98 5.42
N GLN A 274 -12.14 10.96 6.23
CA GLN A 274 -10.73 11.27 6.45
C GLN A 274 -9.96 10.09 7.05
N MET A 275 -10.61 9.29 7.93
CA MET A 275 -10.01 8.12 8.58
C MET A 275 -10.19 6.81 7.80
N ASP A 276 -10.83 6.84 6.63
CA ASP A 276 -11.05 5.66 5.80
C ASP A 276 -9.79 5.34 4.97
N SER A 277 -9.06 4.31 5.38
CA SER A 277 -7.87 3.85 4.66
C SER A 277 -8.15 3.39 3.23
N GLU A 278 -9.39 2.96 2.91
CA GLU A 278 -9.77 2.59 1.54
C GLU A 278 -9.77 3.78 0.57
N GLU A 279 -9.86 5.03 1.06
CA GLU A 279 -9.77 6.24 0.23
C GLU A 279 -8.39 6.46 -0.38
N TYR A 280 -7.34 6.10 0.33
CA TYR A 280 -5.96 6.26 -0.13
C TYR A 280 -5.56 5.20 -1.17
N GLY A 281 -6.37 4.15 -1.34
CA GLY A 281 -6.13 3.08 -2.30
C GLY A 281 -5.30 1.94 -1.69
N GLY A 282 -4.54 1.26 -2.56
CA GLY A 282 -3.66 0.18 -2.13
C GLY A 282 -2.29 0.68 -1.67
N ALA A 283 -1.55 -0.19 -1.01
CA ALA A 283 -0.17 0.01 -0.56
C ALA A 283 0.81 -0.48 -1.64
N PRO A 284 1.60 0.37 -2.30
CA PRO A 284 2.60 -0.06 -3.26
C PRO A 284 3.80 -0.71 -2.58
N PHE A 285 4.37 -1.72 -3.22
CA PHE A 285 5.70 -2.24 -2.91
C PHE A 285 6.76 -1.36 -3.59
N LEU A 286 7.21 -0.31 -2.92
CA LEU A 286 8.21 0.61 -3.45
C LEU A 286 9.56 -0.11 -3.59
N GLY A 287 10.25 0.16 -4.68
CA GLY A 287 11.52 -0.49 -5.00
C GLY A 287 11.41 -1.75 -5.85
N ALA A 288 10.20 -2.21 -6.20
CA ALA A 288 10.01 -3.18 -7.27
C ALA A 288 10.22 -2.50 -8.64
N LYS A 289 10.69 -3.26 -9.65
CA LYS A 289 10.94 -2.71 -11.01
C LYS A 289 9.69 -2.24 -11.73
N GLN A 290 8.54 -2.77 -11.36
CA GLN A 290 7.24 -2.39 -11.91
C GLN A 290 6.25 -2.27 -10.73
N PRO A 291 5.18 -1.46 -10.84
CA PRO A 291 4.25 -1.24 -9.76
C PRO A 291 3.51 -2.52 -9.35
N VAL A 292 3.66 -2.91 -8.10
CA VAL A 292 2.90 -3.98 -7.44
C VAL A 292 2.14 -3.35 -6.27
N ILE A 293 0.82 -3.38 -6.32
CA ILE A 293 -0.04 -2.72 -5.34
C ILE A 293 -0.80 -3.76 -4.52
N LYS A 294 -0.67 -3.66 -3.21
CA LYS A 294 -1.40 -4.48 -2.24
C LYS A 294 -2.68 -3.76 -1.81
N ALA A 295 -3.85 -4.29 -2.14
CA ALA A 295 -5.11 -3.91 -1.52
C ALA A 295 -5.27 -4.61 -0.16
N HIS A 296 -6.04 -4.04 0.77
CA HIS A 296 -6.29 -4.68 2.06
C HIS A 296 -7.04 -6.00 1.89
N GLY A 297 -6.75 -7.04 2.70
CA GLY A 297 -7.39 -8.36 2.57
C GLY A 297 -8.92 -8.31 2.66
N SER A 298 -9.47 -7.45 3.52
CA SER A 298 -10.90 -7.24 3.68
C SER A 298 -11.52 -6.20 2.74
N SER A 299 -10.77 -5.71 1.73
CA SER A 299 -11.27 -4.71 0.77
C SER A 299 -12.56 -5.13 0.13
N LYS A 300 -13.46 -4.16 0.02
CA LYS A 300 -14.67 -4.23 -0.81
C LYS A 300 -14.40 -3.62 -2.18
N ALA A 301 -15.43 -3.55 -3.03
CA ALA A 301 -15.33 -2.99 -4.38
C ALA A 301 -14.63 -1.61 -4.43
N LYS A 302 -14.93 -0.72 -3.47
CA LYS A 302 -14.30 0.60 -3.36
C LYS A 302 -12.78 0.51 -3.14
N GLY A 303 -12.34 -0.34 -2.22
CA GLY A 303 -10.90 -0.51 -1.93
C GLY A 303 -10.15 -1.07 -3.13
N ILE A 304 -10.72 -2.04 -3.86
CA ILE A 304 -10.13 -2.58 -5.10
C ILE A 304 -10.07 -1.51 -6.20
N LYS A 305 -11.17 -0.78 -6.43
CA LYS A 305 -11.20 0.33 -7.38
C LYS A 305 -10.10 1.34 -7.10
N ASN A 306 -9.95 1.75 -5.84
CA ASN A 306 -8.93 2.70 -5.42
C ASN A 306 -7.51 2.13 -5.52
N ALA A 307 -7.30 0.82 -5.31
CA ALA A 307 -6.01 0.17 -5.55
C ALA A 307 -5.63 0.19 -7.04
N ILE A 308 -6.60 -0.01 -7.92
CA ILE A 308 -6.40 0.12 -9.38
C ILE A 308 -6.09 1.58 -9.75
N ARG A 309 -6.78 2.56 -9.13
CA ARG A 309 -6.45 3.98 -9.28
C ARG A 309 -5.00 4.25 -8.87
N GLN A 310 -4.57 3.72 -7.74
CA GLN A 310 -3.20 3.87 -7.24
C GLN A 310 -2.18 3.28 -8.21
N ALA A 311 -2.45 2.08 -8.75
CA ALA A 311 -1.62 1.46 -9.78
C ALA A 311 -1.48 2.36 -11.02
N ARG A 312 -2.61 2.92 -11.49
CA ARG A 312 -2.64 3.85 -12.62
C ARG A 312 -1.76 5.09 -12.35
N ILE A 313 -1.93 5.72 -11.19
CA ILE A 313 -1.16 6.93 -10.82
C ILE A 313 0.34 6.62 -10.77
N CYS A 314 0.75 5.48 -10.22
CA CYS A 314 2.16 5.06 -10.19
C CYS A 314 2.76 4.90 -11.60
N VAL A 315 1.98 4.36 -12.54
CA VAL A 315 2.43 4.20 -13.94
C VAL A 315 2.46 5.55 -14.66
N GLU A 316 1.39 6.35 -14.58
CA GLU A 316 1.28 7.65 -15.26
C GLU A 316 2.40 8.63 -14.86
N ASN A 317 2.84 8.56 -13.61
CA ASN A 317 3.91 9.42 -13.08
C ASN A 317 5.32 8.81 -13.21
N ASP A 318 5.48 7.68 -13.89
CA ASP A 318 6.76 6.96 -14.00
C ASP A 318 7.49 6.86 -12.65
N LEU A 319 6.75 6.37 -11.62
CA LEU A 319 7.28 6.31 -10.27
C LEU A 319 8.54 5.44 -10.18
N CYS A 320 8.57 4.30 -10.88
CA CYS A 320 9.71 3.38 -10.85
C CYS A 320 10.97 3.99 -11.49
N GLY A 321 10.84 4.68 -12.63
CA GLY A 321 11.95 5.40 -13.27
C GLY A 321 12.45 6.55 -12.41
N THR A 322 11.55 7.32 -11.80
CA THR A 322 11.90 8.40 -10.87
C THR A 322 12.69 7.86 -9.65
N MET A 323 12.22 6.78 -9.03
CA MET A 323 12.93 6.15 -7.91
C MET A 323 14.30 5.61 -8.33
N GLN A 324 14.41 4.98 -9.52
CA GLN A 324 15.71 4.48 -9.99
C GLN A 324 16.70 5.62 -10.18
N SER A 325 16.28 6.73 -10.76
CA SER A 325 17.14 7.90 -10.96
C SER A 325 17.65 8.47 -9.63
N ALA A 326 16.78 8.61 -8.64
CA ALA A 326 17.15 9.09 -7.30
C ALA A 326 18.07 8.11 -6.55
N LEU A 327 17.85 6.79 -6.69
CA LEU A 327 18.70 5.76 -6.10
C LEU A 327 20.09 5.67 -6.78
N ASP A 328 20.17 5.94 -8.08
CA ASP A 328 21.44 5.99 -8.79
C ASP A 328 22.30 7.18 -8.31
N GLU A 329 21.69 8.28 -7.89
CA GLU A 329 22.39 9.41 -7.24
C GLU A 329 22.92 9.01 -5.86
N LEU A 330 22.12 8.33 -5.04
CA LEU A 330 22.54 7.81 -3.74
C LEU A 330 23.73 6.85 -3.83
N ASN A 331 23.85 6.06 -4.90
CA ASN A 331 24.91 5.05 -5.07
C ASN A 331 26.17 5.59 -5.77
N LYS A 332 26.25 6.87 -6.12
CA LYS A 332 27.44 7.50 -6.74
C LYS A 332 28.44 8.01 -5.72
N GLU A 333 28.02 8.16 -4.47
CA GLU A 333 28.85 8.56 -3.31
C GLU A 333 29.26 7.34 -2.47
#